data_175f89453bcdd114d7c2743f2754bc6d
#
_entry.id   175f89453bcdd114d7c2743f2754bc6d
#
_cell.length_a   1.000
_cell.length_b   1.000
_cell.length_c   1.000
_cell.angle_alpha   90.00
_cell.angle_beta   90.00
_cell.angle_gamma   90.00
#
_symmetry.space_group_name_H-M   'P 1'
#
loop_
_entity.id
_entity.type
_entity.pdbx_description
1 polymer ?
#
loop_
_entity_poly.entity_id
_entity_poly.type
_entity_poly.pdbx_seq_one_letter_code
_entity_poly.pdbx_strand_id
1 'polypeptide(L)'
;MTDGCGLWPRTVHGPSATQPGTQSCPDRPSPPHPPAPPPSPPSFPVVARVYNYEGEDLCDRRMEVFLKAIDAASTMNGHGFVAIKLTALGLPELLERVSNALTAIRGLFQQFDDDGNGSVSIEEFKRVYKEFFIDDADDVPKGWFEQLDVTKDGQVDYIDWTGQISLFDTNSIAKRCRSRGPFSDAALNEEENELLRKMLGRVDRLAAAAAAAGVRLMVDAEHSWFQPAVDHATAQLQAEHNRERPIVFGTYQCYLKDALARLAFDLERARRGGYRFGAKLVRGAYMVVERRRAAELGVPSPIHDSLAATHESYDACVAEVMAHVADEGAGMMVATHNQASIEAAVAAMEERGLGPQAGVYFGQLLGMADNLTFVLGQHGYGAYKYVPFGSVDEAMPYLIRRAQENSDMLGGVGKEMAMMRRELRRRLLG
;
A
#
# COMPACT_ATOMS: atom_id res chain seq x y z
N MET A 1 26.39 30.57 -10.65
CA MET A 1 27.17 30.26 -9.45
C MET A 1 26.16 30.02 -8.36
N THR A 2 25.69 28.79 -8.18
CA THR A 2 24.86 28.34 -7.08
C THR A 2 25.33 26.94 -6.77
N ASP A 3 26.11 26.80 -5.70
CA ASP A 3 26.55 25.53 -5.17
C ASP A 3 25.33 24.75 -4.64
N GLY A 4 25.00 23.66 -5.34
CA GLY A 4 23.99 22.71 -4.91
C GLY A 4 24.45 22.01 -3.63
N CYS A 5 23.76 22.26 -2.54
CA CYS A 5 23.98 21.60 -1.26
C CYS A 5 23.45 20.16 -1.33
N GLY A 6 24.29 19.21 -1.71
CA GLY A 6 23.95 17.80 -1.67
C GLY A 6 23.71 17.33 -0.23
N LEU A 7 22.57 16.68 -0.01
CA LEU A 7 22.12 16.16 1.30
C LEU A 7 23.04 15.08 1.92
N TRP A 8 23.99 14.57 1.17
CA TRP A 8 24.82 13.43 1.57
C TRP A 8 26.32 13.70 1.38
N PRO A 9 27.19 13.28 2.31
CA PRO A 9 28.64 13.44 2.14
C PRO A 9 29.14 12.55 1.01
N ARG A 10 29.81 13.14 0.04
CA ARG A 10 30.50 12.42 -1.06
C ARG A 10 31.64 11.59 -0.48
N THR A 11 31.76 10.33 -0.91
CA THR A 11 32.91 9.47 -0.65
C THR A 11 34.13 10.01 -1.38
N VAL A 12 35.12 10.44 -0.62
CA VAL A 12 36.43 10.87 -1.17
C VAL A 12 37.32 9.64 -1.28
N HIS A 13 37.67 9.25 -2.49
CA HIS A 13 38.78 8.30 -2.75
C HIS A 13 40.10 8.96 -2.51
N GLY A 14 40.84 8.51 -1.50
CA GLY A 14 42.25 8.91 -1.26
C GLY A 14 43.22 7.93 -1.93
N PRO A 15 44.43 8.36 -2.23
CA PRO A 15 45.39 7.61 -3.06
C PRO A 15 46.06 6.46 -2.28
N SER A 16 46.42 5.42 -3.02
CA SER A 16 47.12 4.21 -2.58
C SER A 16 48.51 4.53 -1.98
N ALA A 17 48.73 4.01 -0.77
CA ALA A 17 50.06 4.00 -0.18
C ALA A 17 50.66 2.59 -0.22
N THR A 18 51.90 2.55 -0.69
CA THR A 18 52.80 1.40 -0.83
C THR A 18 53.17 0.76 0.51
N GLN A 19 53.26 -0.57 0.49
CA GLN A 19 53.70 -1.41 1.63
C GLN A 19 55.21 -1.28 1.90
N PRO A 20 55.65 -1.38 3.17
CA PRO A 20 57.01 -1.84 3.53
C PRO A 20 56.99 -3.15 4.28
N GLY A 21 58.01 -3.88 3.99
CA GLY A 21 58.61 -5.13 4.41
C GLY A 21 58.23 -5.85 5.70
N THR A 22 58.23 -7.13 5.59
CA THR A 22 58.06 -8.15 6.61
C THR A 22 59.24 -8.21 7.58
N GLN A 23 58.96 -8.07 8.88
CA GLN A 23 59.82 -8.62 9.97
C GLN A 23 59.01 -9.60 10.80
N SER A 24 59.61 -10.79 10.97
CA SER A 24 59.08 -11.91 11.77
C SER A 24 59.14 -11.60 13.27
N CYS A 25 58.04 -11.74 13.98
CA CYS A 25 57.95 -11.74 15.45
C CYS A 25 57.53 -13.10 15.99
N PRO A 26 57.97 -13.51 17.17
CA PRO A 26 57.81 -14.87 17.71
C PRO A 26 56.39 -15.16 18.26
N ASP A 27 56.08 -16.46 18.31
CA ASP A 27 54.82 -17.12 18.66
C ASP A 27 54.04 -16.44 19.78
N ARG A 28 52.82 -15.98 19.40
CA ARG A 28 51.74 -15.67 20.35
C ARG A 28 50.85 -16.90 20.55
N PRO A 29 50.41 -17.18 21.79
CA PRO A 29 49.46 -18.28 22.01
C PRO A 29 48.16 -18.02 21.22
N SER A 30 47.59 -19.09 20.66
CA SER A 30 46.34 -19.06 19.89
C SER A 30 45.22 -18.41 20.71
N PRO A 31 44.41 -17.54 20.12
CA PRO A 31 43.24 -16.98 20.80
C PRO A 31 42.24 -18.07 21.18
N PRO A 32 41.54 -17.94 22.31
CA PRO A 32 40.52 -18.89 22.72
C PRO A 32 39.43 -18.98 21.62
N HIS A 33 38.93 -20.19 21.39
CA HIS A 33 37.85 -20.45 20.43
C HIS A 33 36.68 -19.50 20.72
N PRO A 34 36.05 -18.92 19.68
CA PRO A 34 34.86 -18.14 19.89
C PRO A 34 33.77 -19.01 20.55
N PRO A 35 32.97 -18.45 21.45
CA PRO A 35 31.87 -19.18 22.07
C PRO A 35 30.94 -19.71 21.00
N ALA A 36 30.39 -20.92 21.20
CA ALA A 36 29.44 -21.53 20.30
C ALA A 36 28.29 -20.54 19.98
N PRO A 37 27.82 -20.46 18.75
CA PRO A 37 26.70 -19.60 18.41
C PRO A 37 25.50 -19.93 19.32
N PRO A 38 24.74 -18.93 19.76
CA PRO A 38 23.55 -19.18 20.57
C PRO A 38 22.61 -20.13 19.83
N PRO A 39 21.87 -21.00 20.52
CA PRO A 39 20.92 -21.91 19.92
C PRO A 39 19.97 -21.12 19.04
N SER A 40 19.68 -21.65 17.84
CA SER A 40 18.73 -21.06 16.92
C SER A 40 17.43 -20.74 17.66
N PRO A 41 16.87 -19.52 17.54
CA PRO A 41 15.61 -19.21 18.19
C PRO A 41 14.56 -20.24 17.77
N PRO A 42 13.67 -20.66 18.69
CA PRO A 42 12.61 -21.60 18.36
C PRO A 42 11.87 -21.09 17.13
N SER A 43 11.66 -21.96 16.13
CA SER A 43 10.87 -21.64 14.94
C SER A 43 9.42 -21.50 15.37
N PHE A 44 9.03 -20.29 15.76
CA PHE A 44 7.62 -19.99 15.94
C PHE A 44 6.92 -20.11 14.59
N PRO A 45 5.76 -20.79 14.52
CA PRO A 45 4.99 -20.81 13.28
C PRO A 45 4.73 -19.37 12.84
N VAL A 46 4.88 -19.08 11.55
CA VAL A 46 4.59 -17.76 11.01
C VAL A 46 3.13 -17.45 11.33
N VAL A 47 2.91 -16.66 12.38
CA VAL A 47 1.56 -16.24 12.77
C VAL A 47 1.00 -15.42 11.62
N ALA A 48 -0.20 -15.78 11.20
CA ALA A 48 -0.88 -15.12 10.09
C ALA A 48 -0.84 -13.60 10.25
N ARG A 49 -0.56 -12.88 9.15
CA ARG A 49 -0.53 -11.40 9.11
C ARG A 49 -1.93 -10.79 9.01
N VAL A 50 -2.94 -11.61 9.13
CA VAL A 50 -4.36 -11.32 9.05
C VAL A 50 -4.93 -11.48 10.46
N TYR A 51 -5.83 -10.61 10.86
CA TYR A 51 -6.51 -10.71 12.14
C TYR A 51 -7.46 -11.92 12.16
N ASN A 52 -7.52 -12.65 13.28
CA ASN A 52 -8.51 -13.69 13.47
C ASN A 52 -9.89 -13.06 13.64
N TYR A 53 -10.89 -13.62 12.99
CA TYR A 53 -12.28 -13.22 13.19
C TYR A 53 -12.93 -14.15 14.25
N GLU A 54 -13.47 -13.55 15.29
CA GLU A 54 -14.17 -14.20 16.40
C GLU A 54 -15.56 -13.57 16.62
N GLY A 55 -16.09 -12.92 15.59
CA GLY A 55 -17.40 -12.27 15.60
C GLY A 55 -17.33 -10.74 15.54
N GLU A 56 -18.48 -10.14 15.31
CA GLU A 56 -18.63 -8.69 15.09
C GLU A 56 -18.27 -7.87 16.34
N ASP A 57 -18.55 -8.38 17.56
CA ASP A 57 -18.17 -7.71 18.80
C ASP A 57 -16.67 -7.50 18.96
N LEU A 58 -15.84 -8.42 18.43
CA LEU A 58 -14.39 -8.25 18.44
C LEU A 58 -13.98 -7.18 17.43
N CYS A 59 -14.63 -7.12 16.27
CA CYS A 59 -14.38 -6.07 15.28
C CYS A 59 -14.73 -4.68 15.86
N ASP A 60 -15.81 -4.57 16.62
CA ASP A 60 -16.19 -3.32 17.29
C ASP A 60 -15.17 -2.92 18.36
N ARG A 61 -14.70 -3.86 19.19
CA ARG A 61 -13.64 -3.58 20.16
C ARG A 61 -12.33 -3.13 19.48
N ARG A 62 -11.96 -3.73 18.36
CA ARG A 62 -10.78 -3.32 17.57
C ARG A 62 -10.95 -1.92 16.99
N MET A 63 -12.16 -1.60 16.49
CA MET A 63 -12.48 -0.24 16.04
C MET A 63 -12.26 0.78 17.17
N GLU A 64 -12.69 0.50 18.40
CA GLU A 64 -12.45 1.39 19.55
C GLU A 64 -10.96 1.54 19.87
N VAL A 65 -10.14 0.52 19.66
CA VAL A 65 -8.66 0.65 19.79
C VAL A 65 -8.10 1.58 18.72
N PHE A 66 -8.56 1.49 17.46
CA PHE A 66 -8.15 2.42 16.41
C PHE A 66 -8.61 3.86 16.67
N LEU A 67 -9.81 4.06 17.23
CA LEU A 67 -10.29 5.40 17.64
C LEU A 67 -9.38 6.02 18.70
N LYS A 68 -8.94 5.23 19.71
CA LYS A 68 -7.96 5.68 20.70
C LYS A 68 -6.60 6.03 20.07
N ALA A 69 -6.17 5.28 19.05
CA ALA A 69 -4.94 5.59 18.32
C ALA A 69 -5.07 6.90 17.52
N ILE A 70 -6.23 7.18 16.93
CA ILE A 70 -6.53 8.45 16.25
C ILE A 70 -6.51 9.61 17.25
N ASP A 71 -7.13 9.44 18.42
CA ASP A 71 -7.11 10.44 19.49
C ASP A 71 -5.67 10.72 19.95
N ALA A 72 -4.88 9.69 20.21
CA ALA A 72 -3.47 9.84 20.56
C ALA A 72 -2.67 10.57 19.45
N ALA A 73 -2.90 10.22 18.18
CA ALA A 73 -2.22 10.85 17.04
C ALA A 73 -2.65 12.31 16.82
N SER A 74 -3.85 12.71 17.26
CA SER A 74 -4.34 14.09 17.14
C SER A 74 -3.48 15.09 17.93
N THR A 75 -2.82 14.64 18.99
CA THR A 75 -1.89 15.47 19.79
C THR A 75 -0.66 15.94 18.99
N MET A 76 -0.43 15.40 17.80
CA MET A 76 0.68 15.77 16.91
C MET A 76 0.34 16.98 16.00
N ASN A 77 -0.67 17.77 16.34
CA ASN A 77 -1.02 19.02 15.64
C ASN A 77 -1.13 18.88 14.11
N GLY A 78 -1.88 17.89 13.65
CA GLY A 78 -2.10 17.63 12.22
C GLY A 78 -0.97 16.85 11.52
N HIS A 79 0.05 16.39 12.24
CA HIS A 79 1.12 15.56 11.71
C HIS A 79 0.95 14.07 12.03
N GLY A 80 -0.15 13.68 12.71
CA GLY A 80 -0.41 12.29 13.09
C GLY A 80 -0.80 11.40 11.92
N PHE A 81 -0.36 10.15 11.96
CA PHE A 81 -0.77 9.07 11.06
C PHE A 81 -1.21 7.85 11.87
N VAL A 82 -2.28 7.19 11.46
CA VAL A 82 -2.73 5.92 12.03
C VAL A 82 -2.94 4.92 10.89
N ALA A 83 -2.44 3.70 11.05
CA ALA A 83 -2.64 2.63 10.07
C ALA A 83 -3.66 1.63 10.58
N ILE A 84 -4.58 1.21 9.69
CA ILE A 84 -5.61 0.19 9.96
C ILE A 84 -5.51 -0.95 8.96
N LYS A 85 -6.08 -2.10 9.33
CA LYS A 85 -6.27 -3.25 8.43
C LYS A 85 -7.74 -3.63 8.38
N LEU A 86 -8.27 -3.89 7.19
CA LEU A 86 -9.65 -4.26 7.02
C LEU A 86 -9.98 -5.60 7.70
N THR A 87 -9.04 -6.55 7.70
CA THR A 87 -9.20 -7.83 8.40
C THR A 87 -9.36 -7.70 9.93
N ALA A 88 -9.02 -6.56 10.51
CA ALA A 88 -9.30 -6.27 11.91
C ALA A 88 -10.77 -5.86 12.15
N LEU A 89 -11.48 -5.41 11.12
CA LEU A 89 -12.78 -4.76 11.20
C LEU A 89 -13.92 -5.57 10.60
N GLY A 90 -13.62 -6.76 10.05
CA GLY A 90 -14.61 -7.67 9.47
C GLY A 90 -14.03 -9.05 9.21
N LEU A 91 -14.87 -9.94 8.68
CA LEU A 91 -14.52 -11.31 8.34
C LEU A 91 -13.53 -11.34 7.15
N PRO A 92 -12.32 -11.92 7.29
CA PRO A 92 -11.34 -11.97 6.21
C PRO A 92 -11.83 -12.70 4.96
N GLU A 93 -12.58 -13.79 5.12
CA GLU A 93 -13.16 -14.55 4.02
C GLU A 93 -14.16 -13.71 3.21
N LEU A 94 -14.83 -12.76 3.85
CA LEU A 94 -15.69 -11.79 3.15
C LEU A 94 -14.89 -10.89 2.22
N LEU A 95 -13.68 -10.46 2.61
CA LEU A 95 -12.82 -9.66 1.73
C LEU A 95 -12.42 -10.44 0.47
N GLU A 96 -12.19 -11.75 0.57
CA GLU A 96 -11.93 -12.60 -0.60
C GLU A 96 -13.21 -12.73 -1.46
N ARG A 97 -14.38 -12.90 -0.86
CA ARG A 97 -15.66 -12.94 -1.57
C ARG A 97 -15.93 -11.63 -2.32
N VAL A 98 -15.75 -10.48 -1.65
CA VAL A 98 -15.87 -9.14 -2.26
C VAL A 98 -14.86 -8.95 -3.38
N SER A 99 -13.62 -9.38 -3.19
CA SER A 99 -12.58 -9.32 -4.23
C SER A 99 -12.94 -10.15 -5.46
N ASN A 100 -13.54 -11.34 -5.26
CA ASN A 100 -14.03 -12.18 -6.35
C ASN A 100 -15.20 -11.51 -7.08
N ALA A 101 -16.12 -10.87 -6.36
CA ALA A 101 -17.23 -10.12 -6.95
C ALA A 101 -16.71 -8.94 -7.80
N LEU A 102 -15.76 -8.17 -7.30
CA LEU A 102 -15.13 -7.07 -8.05
C LEU A 102 -14.37 -7.56 -9.29
N THR A 103 -13.68 -8.70 -9.17
CA THR A 103 -13.01 -9.34 -10.30
C THR A 103 -14.01 -9.82 -11.35
N ALA A 104 -15.16 -10.34 -10.93
CA ALA A 104 -16.23 -10.75 -11.83
C ALA A 104 -16.91 -9.54 -12.51
N ILE A 105 -17.09 -8.40 -11.80
CA ILE A 105 -17.54 -7.13 -12.38
C ILE A 105 -16.56 -6.65 -13.46
N ARG A 106 -15.26 -6.78 -13.23
CA ARG A 106 -14.22 -6.48 -14.22
C ARG A 106 -14.32 -7.41 -15.43
N GLY A 107 -14.48 -8.72 -15.17
CA GLY A 107 -14.66 -9.70 -16.24
C GLY A 107 -15.92 -9.43 -17.09
N LEU A 108 -16.99 -8.94 -16.46
CA LEU A 108 -18.20 -8.53 -17.17
C LEU A 108 -17.93 -7.31 -18.07
N PHE A 109 -17.24 -6.29 -17.57
CA PHE A 109 -16.81 -5.14 -18.38
C PHE A 109 -16.04 -5.59 -19.63
N GLN A 110 -15.04 -6.48 -19.46
CA GLN A 110 -14.23 -6.99 -20.57
C GLN A 110 -15.02 -7.75 -21.62
N GLN A 111 -16.18 -8.30 -21.25
CA GLN A 111 -17.09 -8.93 -22.22
C GLN A 111 -17.92 -7.91 -22.99
N PHE A 112 -18.23 -6.77 -22.37
CA PHE A 112 -18.91 -5.67 -23.04
C PHE A 112 -17.96 -4.86 -23.94
N ASP A 113 -16.71 -4.71 -23.58
CA ASP A 113 -15.60 -4.16 -24.38
C ASP A 113 -15.11 -5.20 -25.40
N ASP A 114 -15.90 -5.43 -26.44
CA ASP A 114 -15.73 -6.54 -27.38
C ASP A 114 -14.52 -6.34 -28.32
N ASP A 115 -14.21 -5.11 -28.67
CA ASP A 115 -13.04 -4.76 -29.49
C ASP A 115 -11.76 -4.55 -28.66
N GLY A 116 -11.85 -4.56 -27.32
CA GLY A 116 -10.72 -4.44 -26.40
C GLY A 116 -10.08 -3.06 -26.39
N ASN A 117 -10.83 -2.00 -26.75
CA ASN A 117 -10.30 -0.64 -26.81
C ASN A 117 -10.30 0.07 -25.42
N GLY A 118 -10.87 -0.56 -24.38
CA GLY A 118 -10.96 -0.06 -23.01
C GLY A 118 -12.20 0.78 -22.74
N SER A 119 -13.13 0.86 -23.68
CA SER A 119 -14.42 1.54 -23.53
C SER A 119 -15.54 0.78 -24.23
N VAL A 120 -16.77 0.96 -23.77
CA VAL A 120 -17.97 0.28 -24.29
C VAL A 120 -18.86 1.30 -24.95
N SER A 121 -19.11 1.15 -26.26
CA SER A 121 -20.10 1.94 -27.00
C SER A 121 -21.52 1.44 -26.73
N ILE A 122 -22.55 2.26 -27.04
CA ILE A 122 -23.94 1.85 -26.88
C ILE A 122 -24.30 0.64 -27.78
N GLU A 123 -23.64 0.50 -28.94
CA GLU A 123 -23.85 -0.60 -29.89
C GLU A 123 -23.30 -1.92 -29.30
N GLU A 124 -22.11 -1.92 -28.77
CA GLU A 124 -21.52 -3.06 -28.07
C GLU A 124 -22.36 -3.43 -26.86
N PHE A 125 -22.72 -2.43 -26.04
CA PHE A 125 -23.54 -2.63 -24.85
C PHE A 125 -24.85 -3.35 -25.18
N LYS A 126 -25.60 -2.88 -26.17
CA LYS A 126 -26.86 -3.49 -26.59
C LYS A 126 -26.70 -4.92 -27.13
N ARG A 127 -25.62 -5.16 -27.89
CA ARG A 127 -25.33 -6.49 -28.44
C ARG A 127 -25.09 -7.49 -27.33
N VAL A 128 -24.11 -7.18 -26.46
CA VAL A 128 -23.69 -8.08 -25.37
C VAL A 128 -24.80 -8.24 -24.32
N TYR A 129 -25.55 -7.16 -24.04
CA TYR A 129 -26.68 -7.21 -23.10
C TYR A 129 -27.70 -8.29 -23.48
N LYS A 130 -28.10 -8.35 -24.76
CA LYS A 130 -29.04 -9.36 -25.28
C LYS A 130 -28.54 -10.80 -25.14
N GLU A 131 -27.24 -10.99 -25.17
CA GLU A 131 -26.61 -12.30 -24.99
C GLU A 131 -26.59 -12.73 -23.50
N PHE A 132 -26.33 -11.79 -22.61
CA PHE A 132 -26.08 -12.08 -21.18
C PHE A 132 -27.34 -12.03 -20.31
N PHE A 133 -28.30 -11.14 -20.61
CA PHE A 133 -29.45 -10.88 -19.75
C PHE A 133 -30.77 -11.40 -20.33
N ILE A 134 -31.72 -11.71 -19.43
CA ILE A 134 -33.03 -12.26 -19.81
C ILE A 134 -34.03 -11.18 -20.25
N ASP A 135 -33.75 -9.91 -19.97
CA ASP A 135 -34.62 -8.79 -20.28
C ASP A 135 -34.55 -8.47 -21.79
N ASP A 136 -35.66 -8.64 -22.48
CA ASP A 136 -35.73 -8.45 -23.94
C ASP A 136 -36.28 -7.07 -24.35
N ALA A 137 -36.58 -6.19 -23.40
CA ALA A 137 -37.07 -4.84 -23.70
C ALA A 137 -35.95 -3.97 -24.27
N ASP A 138 -36.13 -3.43 -25.47
CA ASP A 138 -35.09 -2.63 -26.15
C ASP A 138 -34.68 -1.35 -25.40
N ASP A 139 -35.54 -0.83 -24.52
CA ASP A 139 -35.26 0.39 -23.75
C ASP A 139 -34.39 0.13 -22.51
N VAL A 140 -34.38 -1.11 -21.96
CA VAL A 140 -33.62 -1.44 -20.74
C VAL A 140 -32.10 -1.30 -20.94
N PRO A 141 -31.50 -1.83 -22.02
CA PRO A 141 -30.10 -1.63 -22.27
C PRO A 141 -29.71 -0.15 -22.42
N LYS A 142 -30.55 0.63 -23.10
CA LYS A 142 -30.31 2.05 -23.30
C LYS A 142 -30.33 2.83 -21.99
N GLY A 143 -31.36 2.60 -21.15
CA GLY A 143 -31.48 3.29 -19.87
C GLY A 143 -30.35 2.96 -18.91
N TRP A 144 -29.88 1.71 -18.92
CA TRP A 144 -28.74 1.33 -18.09
C TRP A 144 -27.43 1.92 -18.61
N PHE A 145 -27.21 1.90 -19.92
CA PHE A 145 -26.06 2.57 -20.56
C PHE A 145 -25.99 4.06 -20.20
N GLU A 146 -27.12 4.79 -20.31
CA GLU A 146 -27.19 6.22 -19.96
C GLU A 146 -26.84 6.51 -18.48
N GLN A 147 -27.08 5.55 -17.59
CA GLN A 147 -26.66 5.65 -16.19
C GLN A 147 -25.15 5.37 -16.02
N LEU A 148 -24.60 4.45 -16.80
CA LEU A 148 -23.17 4.11 -16.77
C LEU A 148 -22.31 5.20 -17.41
N ASP A 149 -22.77 5.84 -18.51
CA ASP A 149 -22.09 6.93 -19.21
C ASP A 149 -22.17 8.23 -18.39
N VAL A 150 -21.33 8.32 -17.35
CA VAL A 150 -21.28 9.46 -16.42
C VAL A 150 -20.75 10.71 -17.11
N THR A 151 -19.79 10.56 -18.02
CA THR A 151 -19.16 11.66 -18.77
C THR A 151 -20.03 12.19 -19.89
N LYS A 152 -21.04 11.44 -20.31
CA LYS A 152 -21.96 11.74 -21.42
C LYS A 152 -21.26 11.94 -22.76
N ASP A 153 -20.19 11.20 -22.98
CA ASP A 153 -19.42 11.20 -24.22
C ASP A 153 -19.83 10.07 -25.20
N GLY A 154 -20.80 9.25 -24.77
CA GLY A 154 -21.28 8.10 -25.53
C GLY A 154 -20.44 6.84 -25.41
N GLN A 155 -19.52 6.85 -24.45
CA GLN A 155 -18.64 5.73 -24.12
C GLN A 155 -18.70 5.44 -22.62
N VAL A 156 -18.58 4.18 -22.24
CA VAL A 156 -18.47 3.75 -20.83
C VAL A 156 -17.11 3.10 -20.65
N ASP A 157 -16.21 3.77 -19.97
CA ASP A 157 -14.93 3.18 -19.62
C ASP A 157 -15.01 2.41 -18.28
N TYR A 158 -13.89 1.81 -17.85
CA TYR A 158 -13.88 1.00 -16.64
C TYR A 158 -14.06 1.84 -15.35
N ILE A 159 -13.71 3.14 -15.35
CA ILE A 159 -13.96 4.03 -14.20
C ILE A 159 -15.47 4.31 -14.08
N ASP A 160 -16.12 4.64 -15.18
CA ASP A 160 -17.57 4.84 -15.24
C ASP A 160 -18.30 3.57 -14.81
N TRP A 161 -17.91 2.42 -15.37
CA TRP A 161 -18.47 1.11 -15.05
C TRP A 161 -18.41 0.80 -13.54
N THR A 162 -17.23 0.90 -12.92
CA THR A 162 -17.05 0.60 -11.51
C THR A 162 -17.60 1.66 -10.58
N GLY A 163 -17.82 2.87 -11.07
CA GLY A 163 -18.46 3.95 -10.31
C GLY A 163 -19.97 3.78 -10.15
N GLN A 164 -20.60 3.05 -11.08
CA GLN A 164 -22.07 2.91 -11.12
C GLN A 164 -22.57 1.53 -10.72
N ILE A 165 -21.76 0.49 -10.82
CA ILE A 165 -22.16 -0.87 -10.40
C ILE A 165 -21.84 -1.05 -8.92
N SER A 166 -22.91 -1.07 -8.11
CA SER A 166 -22.80 -1.33 -6.67
C SER A 166 -22.55 -2.81 -6.40
N LEU A 167 -21.64 -3.11 -5.48
CA LEU A 167 -21.44 -4.47 -4.95
C LEU A 167 -22.73 -5.05 -4.34
N PHE A 168 -23.57 -4.20 -3.74
CA PHE A 168 -24.83 -4.60 -3.12
C PHE A 168 -25.89 -5.01 -4.14
N ASP A 169 -25.74 -4.61 -5.41
CA ASP A 169 -26.66 -4.93 -6.50
C ASP A 169 -26.24 -6.19 -7.28
N THR A 170 -25.05 -6.75 -7.00
CA THR A 170 -24.53 -7.92 -7.73
C THR A 170 -25.48 -9.09 -7.78
N ASN A 171 -26.18 -9.37 -6.67
CA ASN A 171 -27.18 -10.45 -6.60
C ASN A 171 -28.42 -10.16 -7.47
N SER A 172 -28.89 -8.92 -7.53
CA SER A 172 -30.01 -8.53 -8.38
C SER A 172 -29.66 -8.59 -9.87
N ILE A 173 -28.46 -8.15 -10.21
CA ILE A 173 -27.92 -8.24 -11.58
C ILE A 173 -27.74 -9.72 -11.98
N ALA A 174 -27.17 -10.54 -11.10
CA ALA A 174 -26.96 -11.97 -11.34
C ALA A 174 -28.25 -12.74 -11.62
N LYS A 175 -29.36 -12.39 -10.95
CA LYS A 175 -30.69 -12.99 -11.22
C LYS A 175 -31.26 -12.68 -12.60
N ARG A 176 -30.74 -11.64 -13.26
CA ARG A 176 -31.14 -11.25 -14.62
C ARG A 176 -30.28 -11.91 -15.70
N CYS A 177 -29.21 -12.59 -15.33
CA CYS A 177 -28.36 -13.32 -16.28
C CYS A 177 -29.09 -14.56 -16.84
N ARG A 178 -28.95 -14.82 -18.16
CA ARG A 178 -29.54 -16.00 -18.85
C ARG A 178 -28.99 -17.32 -18.37
N SER A 179 -27.72 -17.33 -17.98
CA SER A 179 -27.04 -18.52 -17.48
C SER A 179 -26.19 -18.22 -16.26
N ARG A 180 -25.92 -19.22 -15.45
CA ARG A 180 -24.92 -19.13 -14.40
C ARG A 180 -23.53 -19.05 -15.00
N GLY A 181 -22.70 -18.21 -14.43
CA GLY A 181 -21.31 -18.02 -14.81
C GLY A 181 -20.54 -17.32 -13.71
N PRO A 182 -19.25 -16.94 -13.94
CA PRO A 182 -18.38 -16.35 -12.93
C PRO A 182 -19.00 -15.19 -12.18
N PHE A 183 -19.77 -14.34 -12.86
CA PHE A 183 -20.45 -13.19 -12.24
C PHE A 183 -21.55 -13.65 -11.26
N SER A 184 -22.39 -14.61 -11.68
CA SER A 184 -23.46 -15.13 -10.83
C SER A 184 -22.93 -15.87 -9.60
N ASP A 185 -21.81 -16.60 -9.77
CA ASP A 185 -21.19 -17.39 -8.71
C ASP A 185 -20.44 -16.48 -7.69
N ALA A 186 -19.96 -15.33 -8.14
CA ALA A 186 -19.28 -14.35 -7.31
C ALA A 186 -20.23 -13.37 -6.60
N ALA A 187 -21.50 -13.27 -7.02
CA ALA A 187 -22.48 -12.36 -6.42
C ALA A 187 -22.64 -12.59 -4.91
N LEU A 188 -22.70 -11.49 -4.17
CA LEU A 188 -22.84 -11.53 -2.72
C LEU A 188 -24.29 -11.85 -2.33
N ASN A 189 -24.48 -12.70 -1.34
CA ASN A 189 -25.79 -12.95 -0.75
C ASN A 189 -26.15 -11.88 0.30
N GLU A 190 -27.36 -11.93 0.87
CA GLU A 190 -27.83 -10.90 1.81
C GLU A 190 -27.05 -10.89 3.13
N GLU A 191 -26.63 -12.05 3.62
CA GLU A 191 -25.81 -12.15 4.83
C GLU A 191 -24.41 -11.54 4.61
N GLU A 192 -23.78 -11.85 3.48
CA GLU A 192 -22.50 -11.25 3.06
C GLU A 192 -22.64 -9.73 2.88
N ASN A 193 -23.73 -9.26 2.29
CA ASN A 193 -24.03 -7.83 2.16
C ASN A 193 -24.17 -7.14 3.51
N GLU A 194 -24.83 -7.76 4.48
CA GLU A 194 -24.98 -7.18 5.83
C GLU A 194 -23.63 -7.10 6.57
N LEU A 195 -22.81 -8.14 6.49
CA LEU A 195 -21.46 -8.13 7.06
C LEU A 195 -20.58 -7.08 6.39
N LEU A 196 -20.72 -6.90 5.07
CA LEU A 196 -20.00 -5.87 4.32
C LEU A 196 -20.42 -4.47 4.77
N ARG A 197 -21.72 -4.20 4.93
CA ARG A 197 -22.20 -2.91 5.45
C ARG A 197 -21.63 -2.59 6.83
N LYS A 198 -21.59 -3.57 7.73
CA LYS A 198 -21.00 -3.39 9.07
C LYS A 198 -19.51 -3.07 9.00
N MET A 199 -18.76 -3.82 8.19
CA MET A 199 -17.33 -3.59 8.02
C MET A 199 -17.07 -2.19 7.44
N LEU A 200 -17.74 -1.81 6.34
CA LEU A 200 -17.60 -0.48 5.72
C LEU A 200 -18.01 0.64 6.67
N GLY A 201 -19.08 0.45 7.44
CA GLY A 201 -19.50 1.43 8.45
C GLY A 201 -18.46 1.66 9.55
N ARG A 202 -17.75 0.61 10.00
CA ARG A 202 -16.63 0.76 10.95
C ARG A 202 -15.48 1.56 10.33
N VAL A 203 -15.10 1.24 9.10
CA VAL A 203 -13.99 1.90 8.41
C VAL A 203 -14.32 3.37 8.15
N ASP A 204 -15.54 3.67 7.72
CA ASP A 204 -16.02 5.03 7.51
C ASP A 204 -16.02 5.84 8.82
N ARG A 205 -16.50 5.27 9.93
CA ARG A 205 -16.43 5.90 11.26
C ARG A 205 -14.99 6.26 11.65
N LEU A 206 -14.01 5.40 11.34
CA LEU A 206 -12.59 5.67 11.57
C LEU A 206 -12.07 6.81 10.69
N ALA A 207 -12.46 6.82 9.41
CA ALA A 207 -12.07 7.86 8.47
C ALA A 207 -12.66 9.23 8.86
N ALA A 208 -13.93 9.27 9.24
CA ALA A 208 -14.59 10.47 9.75
C ALA A 208 -13.92 11.00 11.03
N ALA A 209 -13.59 10.12 11.97
CA ALA A 209 -12.88 10.51 13.19
C ALA A 209 -11.46 11.05 12.87
N ALA A 210 -10.74 10.43 11.95
CA ALA A 210 -9.43 10.89 11.51
C ALA A 210 -9.51 12.26 10.83
N ALA A 211 -10.50 12.46 9.96
CA ALA A 211 -10.74 13.74 9.29
C ALA A 211 -11.05 14.86 10.30
N ALA A 212 -11.95 14.60 11.25
CA ALA A 212 -12.29 15.55 12.30
C ALA A 212 -11.10 15.91 13.21
N ALA A 213 -10.23 14.94 13.51
CA ALA A 213 -9.04 15.12 14.33
C ALA A 213 -7.83 15.68 13.56
N GLY A 214 -7.92 15.86 12.24
CA GLY A 214 -6.80 16.25 11.40
C GLY A 214 -5.68 15.21 11.29
N VAL A 215 -5.97 13.95 11.61
CA VAL A 215 -5.07 12.78 11.53
C VAL A 215 -5.21 12.14 10.16
N ARG A 216 -4.12 11.60 9.62
CA ARG A 216 -4.15 10.85 8.37
C ARG A 216 -4.33 9.37 8.65
N LEU A 217 -5.28 8.75 7.95
CA LEU A 217 -5.61 7.34 8.08
C LEU A 217 -5.00 6.55 6.91
N MET A 218 -4.18 5.57 7.22
CA MET A 218 -3.60 4.66 6.23
C MET A 218 -4.34 3.33 6.25
N VAL A 219 -4.93 2.96 5.14
CA VAL A 219 -5.47 1.60 4.93
C VAL A 219 -4.34 0.71 4.44
N ASP A 220 -3.90 -0.20 5.30
CA ASP A 220 -2.80 -1.11 4.99
C ASP A 220 -3.20 -2.13 3.93
N ALA A 221 -2.30 -2.38 2.97
CA ALA A 221 -2.42 -3.50 2.05
C ALA A 221 -2.26 -4.83 2.79
N GLU A 222 -2.96 -5.83 2.29
CA GLU A 222 -2.91 -7.18 2.82
C GLU A 222 -2.56 -8.19 1.70
N HIS A 223 -3.07 -9.42 1.73
CA HIS A 223 -2.83 -10.38 0.66
C HIS A 223 -3.43 -9.92 -0.67
N SER A 224 -2.82 -10.29 -1.79
CA SER A 224 -3.26 -9.88 -3.13
C SER A 224 -4.71 -10.28 -3.44
N TRP A 225 -5.18 -11.38 -2.90
CA TRP A 225 -6.59 -11.85 -3.07
C TRP A 225 -7.60 -11.08 -2.23
N PHE A 226 -7.17 -10.25 -1.27
CA PHE A 226 -8.02 -9.29 -0.56
C PHE A 226 -7.92 -7.88 -1.16
N GLN A 227 -6.87 -7.64 -1.96
CA GLN A 227 -6.52 -6.30 -2.39
C GLN A 227 -7.61 -5.60 -3.19
N PRO A 228 -8.36 -6.24 -4.12
CA PRO A 228 -9.47 -5.59 -4.80
C PRO A 228 -10.52 -5.01 -3.84
N ALA A 229 -10.88 -5.75 -2.78
CA ALA A 229 -11.82 -5.27 -1.76
C ALA A 229 -11.25 -4.11 -0.93
N VAL A 230 -9.95 -4.18 -0.59
CA VAL A 230 -9.23 -3.12 0.15
C VAL A 230 -9.16 -1.85 -0.68
N ASP A 231 -8.79 -1.96 -1.97
CA ASP A 231 -8.71 -0.82 -2.90
C ASP A 231 -10.08 -0.17 -3.10
N HIS A 232 -11.13 -0.98 -3.29
CA HIS A 232 -12.50 -0.49 -3.44
C HIS A 232 -12.98 0.29 -2.22
N ALA A 233 -12.84 -0.27 -1.02
CA ALA A 233 -13.19 0.42 0.22
C ALA A 233 -12.38 1.70 0.41
N THR A 234 -11.08 1.66 0.11
CA THR A 234 -10.20 2.82 0.22
C THR A 234 -10.60 3.93 -0.75
N ALA A 235 -10.92 3.60 -2.00
CA ALA A 235 -11.35 4.58 -3.00
C ALA A 235 -12.66 5.29 -2.59
N GLN A 236 -13.62 4.55 -2.02
CA GLN A 236 -14.85 5.15 -1.48
C GLN A 236 -14.55 6.12 -0.34
N LEU A 237 -13.69 5.74 0.62
CA LEU A 237 -13.29 6.61 1.71
C LEU A 237 -12.53 7.85 1.24
N GLN A 238 -11.66 7.71 0.24
CA GLN A 238 -10.97 8.86 -0.36
C GLN A 238 -11.95 9.80 -1.06
N ALA A 239 -12.90 9.27 -1.81
CA ALA A 239 -13.92 10.07 -2.48
C ALA A 239 -14.76 10.90 -1.49
N GLU A 240 -14.99 10.40 -0.29
CA GLU A 240 -15.75 11.08 0.76
C GLU A 240 -14.89 12.04 1.59
N HIS A 241 -13.75 11.57 2.09
CA HIS A 241 -12.97 12.28 3.10
C HIS A 241 -11.76 13.07 2.58
N ASN A 242 -11.36 12.90 1.31
CA ASN A 242 -10.20 13.58 0.72
C ASN A 242 -10.59 14.80 -0.15
N ARG A 243 -11.68 15.48 0.12
CA ARG A 243 -12.16 16.59 -0.74
C ARG A 243 -11.20 17.79 -0.76
N GLU A 244 -10.71 18.21 0.37
CA GLU A 244 -9.82 19.37 0.49
C GLU A 244 -8.34 18.97 0.52
N ARG A 245 -8.03 17.90 1.23
CA ARG A 245 -6.67 17.38 1.44
C ARG A 245 -6.69 15.86 1.60
N PRO A 246 -5.55 15.17 1.34
CA PRO A 246 -5.45 13.74 1.60
C PRO A 246 -5.53 13.44 3.11
N ILE A 247 -6.60 12.78 3.52
CA ILE A 247 -6.81 12.24 4.87
C ILE A 247 -6.64 10.72 4.85
N VAL A 248 -7.30 10.05 3.90
CA VAL A 248 -7.22 8.60 3.71
C VAL A 248 -6.17 8.26 2.67
N PHE A 249 -5.28 7.33 3.01
CA PHE A 249 -4.19 6.85 2.16
C PHE A 249 -4.35 5.36 1.90
N GLY A 250 -4.42 4.95 0.65
CA GLY A 250 -4.33 3.56 0.23
C GLY A 250 -2.88 3.05 0.24
N THR A 251 -2.66 1.77 0.46
CA THR A 251 -1.30 1.19 0.44
C THR A 251 -1.09 0.35 -0.80
N TYR A 252 -0.04 0.68 -1.57
CA TYR A 252 0.37 -0.03 -2.78
C TYR A 252 1.64 -0.84 -2.52
N GLN A 253 1.58 -2.14 -2.77
CA GLN A 253 2.70 -3.06 -2.64
C GLN A 253 3.40 -3.19 -4.00
N CYS A 254 4.50 -2.46 -4.19
CA CYS A 254 5.18 -2.32 -5.48
C CYS A 254 5.95 -3.58 -5.92
N TYR A 255 5.98 -4.64 -5.11
CA TYR A 255 6.46 -5.95 -5.56
C TYR A 255 5.43 -6.70 -6.43
N LEU A 256 4.17 -6.23 -6.47
CA LEU A 256 3.14 -6.77 -7.36
C LEU A 256 3.31 -6.21 -8.77
N LYS A 257 3.20 -7.08 -9.77
CA LYS A 257 3.37 -6.74 -11.20
C LYS A 257 2.37 -5.70 -11.69
N ASP A 258 1.19 -5.64 -11.07
CA ASP A 258 0.10 -4.74 -11.43
C ASP A 258 0.08 -3.41 -10.63
N ALA A 259 1.02 -3.22 -9.71
CA ALA A 259 0.98 -2.11 -8.74
C ALA A 259 0.91 -0.73 -9.41
N LEU A 260 1.75 -0.48 -10.42
CA LEU A 260 1.77 0.80 -11.14
C LEU A 260 0.46 1.04 -11.90
N ALA A 261 -0.07 0.02 -12.57
CA ALA A 261 -1.32 0.15 -13.34
C ALA A 261 -2.53 0.44 -12.42
N ARG A 262 -2.61 -0.23 -11.25
CA ARG A 262 -3.65 0.06 -10.25
C ARG A 262 -3.51 1.46 -9.67
N LEU A 263 -2.29 1.88 -9.38
CA LEU A 263 -2.00 3.23 -8.88
C LEU A 263 -2.45 4.31 -9.88
N ALA A 264 -2.06 4.18 -11.14
CA ALA A 264 -2.44 5.11 -12.21
C ALA A 264 -3.96 5.16 -12.41
N PHE A 265 -4.63 4.00 -12.36
CA PHE A 265 -6.09 3.92 -12.43
C PHE A 265 -6.77 4.67 -11.27
N ASP A 266 -6.28 4.51 -10.05
CA ASP A 266 -6.87 5.16 -8.87
C ASP A 266 -6.55 6.67 -8.82
N LEU A 267 -5.40 7.12 -9.36
CA LEU A 267 -5.10 8.53 -9.60
C LEU A 267 -6.11 9.16 -10.57
N GLU A 268 -6.35 8.52 -11.71
CA GLU A 268 -7.32 9.02 -12.70
C GLU A 268 -8.75 9.02 -12.13
N ARG A 269 -9.12 7.98 -11.36
CA ARG A 269 -10.40 7.95 -10.64
C ARG A 269 -10.53 9.14 -9.68
N ALA A 270 -9.46 9.45 -8.93
CA ALA A 270 -9.47 10.59 -8.00
C ALA A 270 -9.61 11.92 -8.73
N ARG A 271 -8.89 12.10 -9.83
CA ARG A 271 -8.98 13.28 -10.69
C ARG A 271 -10.39 13.50 -11.22
N ARG A 272 -11.04 12.46 -11.79
CA ARG A 272 -12.43 12.53 -12.28
C ARG A 272 -13.42 12.73 -11.14
N GLY A 273 -13.21 12.08 -10.00
CA GLY A 273 -14.06 12.22 -8.80
C GLY A 273 -13.89 13.54 -8.05
N GLY A 274 -12.92 14.38 -8.43
CA GLY A 274 -12.66 15.68 -7.81
C GLY A 274 -12.23 15.59 -6.34
N TYR A 275 -11.45 14.54 -5.98
CA TYR A 275 -10.89 14.38 -4.64
C TYR A 275 -9.36 14.22 -4.68
N ARG A 276 -8.71 14.45 -3.54
CA ARG A 276 -7.25 14.38 -3.43
C ARG A 276 -6.80 12.94 -3.20
N PHE A 277 -5.95 12.45 -4.08
CA PHE A 277 -5.40 11.10 -3.97
C PHE A 277 -4.42 11.00 -2.79
N GLY A 278 -4.46 9.87 -2.06
CA GLY A 278 -3.55 9.59 -0.96
C GLY A 278 -2.96 8.17 -1.08
N ALA A 279 -1.63 8.03 -1.13
CA ALA A 279 -0.98 6.74 -1.26
C ALA A 279 0.16 6.53 -0.27
N LYS A 280 0.25 5.32 0.30
CA LYS A 280 1.43 4.80 0.95
C LYS A 280 2.08 3.78 0.04
N LEU A 281 3.34 4.02 -0.33
CA LEU A 281 4.10 3.16 -1.21
C LEU A 281 5.05 2.29 -0.40
N VAL A 282 4.91 0.97 -0.53
CA VAL A 282 5.74 -0.04 0.13
C VAL A 282 6.23 -1.05 -0.91
N ARG A 283 7.36 -1.74 -0.63
CA ARG A 283 7.77 -2.83 -1.51
C ARG A 283 6.85 -4.04 -1.40
N GLY A 284 6.47 -4.42 -0.21
CA GLY A 284 5.53 -5.51 0.06
C GLY A 284 5.97 -6.37 1.23
N ALA A 285 5.04 -7.15 1.78
CA ALA A 285 5.26 -7.85 3.04
C ALA A 285 4.86 -9.34 3.04
N TYR A 286 4.30 -9.88 1.95
CA TYR A 286 3.70 -11.22 1.93
C TYR A 286 4.30 -12.15 0.89
N MET A 287 5.47 -11.84 0.33
CA MET A 287 6.06 -12.48 -0.84
C MET A 287 6.06 -14.02 -0.78
N VAL A 288 6.43 -14.61 0.36
CA VAL A 288 6.51 -16.08 0.52
C VAL A 288 5.12 -16.72 0.40
N VAL A 289 4.11 -16.11 1.04
CA VAL A 289 2.73 -16.63 1.03
C VAL A 289 2.11 -16.46 -0.36
N GLU A 290 2.32 -15.32 -1.00
CA GLU A 290 1.85 -15.02 -2.36
C GLU A 290 2.40 -16.03 -3.38
N ARG A 291 3.71 -16.26 -3.37
CA ARG A 291 4.35 -17.24 -4.29
C ARG A 291 3.88 -18.65 -4.03
N ARG A 292 3.72 -19.05 -2.76
CA ARG A 292 3.20 -20.37 -2.41
C ARG A 292 1.78 -20.56 -2.92
N ARG A 293 0.87 -19.59 -2.66
CA ARG A 293 -0.52 -19.65 -3.14
C ARG A 293 -0.58 -19.72 -4.67
N ALA A 294 0.21 -18.92 -5.38
CA ALA A 294 0.27 -18.98 -6.84
C ALA A 294 0.69 -20.37 -7.34
N ALA A 295 1.70 -20.99 -6.71
CA ALA A 295 2.15 -22.33 -7.05
C ALA A 295 1.09 -23.41 -6.75
N GLU A 296 0.39 -23.33 -5.61
CA GLU A 296 -0.70 -24.23 -5.22
C GLU A 296 -1.89 -24.14 -6.19
N LEU A 297 -2.18 -22.96 -6.71
CA LEU A 297 -3.25 -22.71 -7.69
C LEU A 297 -2.82 -22.98 -9.15
N GLY A 298 -1.54 -23.20 -9.40
CA GLY A 298 -1.00 -23.39 -10.77
C GLY A 298 -1.09 -22.13 -11.63
N VAL A 299 -1.09 -20.93 -11.01
CA VAL A 299 -1.17 -19.63 -11.70
C VAL A 299 0.17 -18.89 -11.65
N PRO A 300 0.43 -17.95 -12.59
CA PRO A 300 1.63 -17.11 -12.52
C PRO A 300 1.70 -16.33 -11.21
N SER A 301 2.91 -16.21 -10.63
CA SER A 301 3.12 -15.40 -9.42
C SER A 301 2.80 -13.93 -9.70
N PRO A 302 2.02 -13.25 -8.83
CA PRO A 302 1.76 -11.83 -8.95
C PRO A 302 2.98 -10.97 -8.60
N ILE A 303 4.01 -11.57 -7.98
CA ILE A 303 5.22 -10.89 -7.51
C ILE A 303 6.23 -10.78 -8.65
N HIS A 304 6.92 -9.65 -8.75
CA HIS A 304 8.07 -9.48 -9.65
C HIS A 304 9.12 -10.58 -9.47
N ASP A 305 9.75 -10.95 -10.56
CA ASP A 305 10.67 -12.10 -10.59
C ASP A 305 12.03 -11.79 -9.95
N SER A 306 12.37 -10.48 -9.81
CA SER A 306 13.62 -10.04 -9.20
C SER A 306 13.42 -8.88 -8.22
N LEU A 307 14.40 -8.71 -7.33
CA LEU A 307 14.46 -7.55 -6.42
C LEU A 307 14.67 -6.25 -7.21
N ALA A 308 15.45 -6.28 -8.30
CA ALA A 308 15.66 -5.11 -9.16
C ALA A 308 14.35 -4.64 -9.79
N ALA A 309 13.55 -5.54 -10.36
CA ALA A 309 12.23 -5.21 -10.90
C ALA A 309 11.28 -4.64 -9.83
N THR A 310 11.37 -5.11 -8.58
CA THR A 310 10.62 -4.52 -7.46
C THR A 310 11.11 -3.09 -7.15
N HIS A 311 12.40 -2.82 -7.23
CA HIS A 311 12.93 -1.47 -7.02
C HIS A 311 12.48 -0.52 -8.14
N GLU A 312 12.57 -0.95 -9.38
CA GLU A 312 12.09 -0.19 -10.55
C GLU A 312 10.60 0.13 -10.45
N SER A 313 9.77 -0.87 -10.12
CA SER A 313 8.33 -0.67 -9.91
C SER A 313 8.04 0.29 -8.76
N TYR A 314 8.78 0.19 -7.65
CA TYR A 314 8.63 1.11 -6.52
C TYR A 314 8.96 2.55 -6.91
N ASP A 315 10.10 2.77 -7.55
CA ASP A 315 10.56 4.09 -7.95
C ASP A 315 9.65 4.69 -9.05
N ALA A 316 9.10 3.85 -9.95
CA ALA A 316 8.08 4.25 -10.92
C ALA A 316 6.78 4.70 -10.24
N CYS A 317 6.29 3.95 -9.24
CA CYS A 317 5.12 4.35 -8.45
C CYS A 317 5.34 5.67 -7.69
N VAL A 318 6.56 5.90 -7.15
CA VAL A 318 6.91 7.18 -6.51
C VAL A 318 6.86 8.31 -7.53
N ALA A 319 7.44 8.12 -8.71
CA ALA A 319 7.46 9.13 -9.77
C ALA A 319 6.06 9.47 -10.28
N GLU A 320 5.19 8.46 -10.41
CA GLU A 320 3.80 8.63 -10.82
C GLU A 320 3.02 9.51 -9.85
N VAL A 321 2.99 9.19 -8.55
CA VAL A 321 2.30 10.04 -7.57
C VAL A 321 2.93 11.42 -7.47
N MET A 322 4.28 11.51 -7.55
CA MET A 322 5.01 12.77 -7.47
C MET A 322 4.56 13.78 -8.54
N ALA A 323 4.19 13.30 -9.73
CA ALA A 323 3.72 14.16 -10.81
C ALA A 323 2.39 14.86 -10.47
N HIS A 324 1.59 14.31 -9.58
CA HIS A 324 0.27 14.83 -9.18
C HIS A 324 0.26 15.60 -7.85
N VAL A 325 1.41 15.70 -7.16
CA VAL A 325 1.50 16.39 -5.85
C VAL A 325 1.27 17.88 -5.99
N ALA A 326 1.94 18.54 -6.95
CA ALA A 326 1.88 19.99 -7.12
C ALA A 326 0.51 20.48 -7.62
N ASP A 327 0.03 19.87 -8.69
CA ASP A 327 -1.12 20.37 -9.43
C ASP A 327 -2.46 19.85 -8.89
N GLU A 328 -2.47 18.61 -8.40
CA GLU A 328 -3.71 17.97 -7.95
C GLU A 328 -3.78 17.80 -6.42
N GLY A 329 -2.73 18.20 -5.70
CA GLY A 329 -2.68 18.09 -4.24
C GLY A 329 -2.69 16.65 -3.74
N ALA A 330 -2.15 15.71 -4.52
CA ALA A 330 -1.95 14.34 -4.08
C ALA A 330 -0.99 14.27 -2.89
N GLY A 331 -1.22 13.31 -2.00
CA GLY A 331 -0.32 13.05 -0.89
C GLY A 331 0.31 11.67 -0.97
N MET A 332 1.57 11.52 -0.57
CA MET A 332 2.18 10.20 -0.51
C MET A 332 3.07 9.99 0.70
N MET A 333 3.12 8.73 1.15
CA MET A 333 4.09 8.23 2.11
C MET A 333 5.09 7.31 1.38
N VAL A 334 6.33 7.77 1.25
CA VAL A 334 7.49 6.98 0.76
C VAL A 334 7.95 6.08 1.91
N ALA A 335 7.36 4.90 2.02
CA ALA A 335 7.61 3.98 3.14
C ALA A 335 8.71 2.98 2.77
N THR A 336 9.96 3.34 3.10
CA THR A 336 11.14 2.54 2.72
C THR A 336 12.34 2.78 3.64
N HIS A 337 13.21 1.76 3.75
CA HIS A 337 14.55 1.84 4.34
C HIS A 337 15.65 1.94 3.28
N ASN A 338 15.28 1.96 1.99
CA ASN A 338 16.24 2.04 0.89
C ASN A 338 16.68 3.50 0.69
N GLN A 339 17.96 3.77 0.96
CA GLN A 339 18.55 5.10 0.85
C GLN A 339 18.43 5.66 -0.58
N ALA A 340 18.72 4.86 -1.61
CA ALA A 340 18.67 5.31 -2.99
C ALA A 340 17.27 5.78 -3.42
N SER A 341 16.21 5.06 -3.00
CA SER A 341 14.83 5.47 -3.28
C SER A 341 14.44 6.74 -2.52
N ILE A 342 14.96 6.95 -1.30
CA ILE A 342 14.73 8.20 -0.55
C ILE A 342 15.43 9.37 -1.25
N GLU A 343 16.70 9.19 -1.64
CA GLU A 343 17.45 10.20 -2.39
C GLU A 343 16.79 10.56 -3.72
N ALA A 344 16.31 9.55 -4.46
CA ALA A 344 15.57 9.76 -5.70
C ALA A 344 14.25 10.54 -5.47
N ALA A 345 13.52 10.22 -4.42
CA ALA A 345 12.28 10.94 -4.08
C ALA A 345 12.56 12.41 -3.70
N VAL A 346 13.60 12.67 -2.91
CA VAL A 346 14.02 14.03 -2.54
C VAL A 346 14.47 14.81 -3.78
N ALA A 347 15.30 14.22 -4.65
CA ALA A 347 15.71 14.86 -5.90
C ALA A 347 14.52 15.19 -6.80
N ALA A 348 13.54 14.27 -6.91
CA ALA A 348 12.33 14.51 -7.68
C ALA A 348 11.45 15.63 -7.09
N MET A 349 11.44 15.83 -5.76
CA MET A 349 10.79 16.98 -5.12
C MET A 349 11.53 18.28 -5.49
N GLU A 350 12.85 18.30 -5.39
CA GLU A 350 13.68 19.48 -5.73
C GLU A 350 13.50 19.89 -7.19
N GLU A 351 13.55 18.94 -8.12
CA GLU A 351 13.34 19.17 -9.56
C GLU A 351 11.99 19.80 -9.88
N ARG A 352 10.96 19.48 -9.08
CA ARG A 352 9.60 20.02 -9.23
C ARG A 352 9.34 21.27 -8.38
N GLY A 353 10.33 21.78 -7.66
CA GLY A 353 10.19 22.92 -6.77
C GLY A 353 9.26 22.65 -5.57
N LEU A 354 9.08 21.38 -5.19
CA LEU A 354 8.28 20.98 -4.05
C LEU A 354 9.07 21.18 -2.76
N GLY A 355 8.52 21.95 -1.83
CA GLY A 355 9.12 22.14 -0.51
C GLY A 355 9.01 20.88 0.37
N PRO A 356 9.78 20.80 1.47
CA PRO A 356 9.80 19.65 2.36
C PRO A 356 8.44 19.26 2.96
N GLN A 357 7.46 20.16 2.96
CA GLN A 357 6.11 19.96 3.50
C GLN A 357 5.02 19.82 2.43
N ALA A 358 5.39 19.55 1.19
CA ALA A 358 4.49 19.55 0.03
C ALA A 358 3.56 18.31 -0.08
N GLY A 359 3.30 17.59 1.02
CA GLY A 359 2.43 16.40 1.00
C GLY A 359 3.17 15.10 0.73
N VAL A 360 4.50 15.14 0.66
CA VAL A 360 5.37 13.96 0.57
C VAL A 360 5.96 13.66 1.94
N TYR A 361 5.71 12.45 2.42
CA TYR A 361 6.12 11.98 3.74
C TYR A 361 7.05 10.77 3.61
N PHE A 362 7.96 10.59 4.58
CA PHE A 362 8.92 9.49 4.58
C PHE A 362 8.68 8.61 5.81
N GLY A 363 8.47 7.32 5.61
CA GLY A 363 8.14 6.37 6.67
C GLY A 363 9.19 5.26 6.82
N GLN A 364 9.68 5.04 8.05
CA GLN A 364 10.55 3.94 8.41
C GLN A 364 10.02 3.21 9.64
N LEU A 365 10.39 1.94 9.80
CA LEU A 365 10.04 1.19 11.01
C LEU A 365 10.84 1.70 12.21
N LEU A 366 10.22 1.69 13.39
CA LEU A 366 10.90 2.05 14.64
C LEU A 366 12.14 1.16 14.87
N GLY A 367 13.26 1.79 15.23
CA GLY A 367 14.54 1.11 15.44
C GLY A 367 15.30 0.74 14.18
N MET A 368 14.86 1.21 12.99
CA MET A 368 15.51 0.93 11.72
C MET A 368 15.73 2.21 10.91
N ALA A 369 16.86 2.29 10.18
CA ALA A 369 17.22 3.40 9.32
C ALA A 369 17.13 4.78 10.00
N ASP A 370 17.55 4.86 11.27
CA ASP A 370 17.48 6.09 12.07
C ASP A 370 18.33 7.21 11.47
N ASN A 371 19.49 6.85 10.87
CA ASN A 371 20.33 7.78 10.12
C ASN A 371 19.54 8.50 9.01
N LEU A 372 18.70 7.81 8.25
CA LEU A 372 17.86 8.38 7.19
C LEU A 372 16.77 9.28 7.78
N THR A 373 16.07 8.78 8.81
CA THR A 373 14.99 9.53 9.47
C THR A 373 15.49 10.85 10.05
N PHE A 374 16.64 10.84 10.76
CA PHE A 374 17.19 12.06 11.38
C PHE A 374 17.67 13.06 10.34
N VAL A 375 18.29 12.61 9.25
CA VAL A 375 18.72 13.51 8.16
C VAL A 375 17.52 14.17 7.50
N LEU A 376 16.49 13.41 7.16
CA LEU A 376 15.24 13.94 6.59
C LEU A 376 14.60 14.98 7.53
N GLY A 377 14.44 14.64 8.81
CA GLY A 377 13.86 15.55 9.80
C GLY A 377 14.70 16.82 10.00
N GLN A 378 16.04 16.73 9.98
CA GLN A 378 16.94 17.88 10.11
C GLN A 378 16.80 18.85 8.92
N HIS A 379 16.42 18.35 7.74
CA HIS A 379 16.17 19.17 6.55
C HIS A 379 14.69 19.56 6.38
N GLY A 380 13.87 19.35 7.42
CA GLY A 380 12.48 19.78 7.46
C GLY A 380 11.50 18.88 6.74
N TYR A 381 11.93 17.72 6.21
CA TYR A 381 11.03 16.75 5.61
C TYR A 381 10.17 16.05 6.65
N GLY A 382 8.93 15.74 6.30
CA GLY A 382 8.02 14.95 7.13
C GLY A 382 8.50 13.50 7.24
N ALA A 383 9.28 13.18 8.28
CA ALA A 383 9.83 11.84 8.53
C ALA A 383 9.16 11.19 9.74
N TYR A 384 8.70 9.95 9.57
CA TYR A 384 7.86 9.25 10.55
C TYR A 384 8.41 7.86 10.89
N LYS A 385 8.20 7.46 12.12
CA LYS A 385 8.45 6.09 12.59
C LYS A 385 7.15 5.33 12.71
N TYR A 386 7.06 4.18 12.05
CA TYR A 386 5.94 3.26 12.24
C TYR A 386 6.13 2.51 13.57
N VAL A 387 5.20 2.70 14.48
CA VAL A 387 5.21 2.10 15.82
C VAL A 387 3.98 1.21 15.97
N PRO A 388 4.13 -0.10 16.27
CA PRO A 388 2.99 -0.93 16.61
C PRO A 388 2.39 -0.48 17.93
N PHE A 389 1.07 -0.53 18.02
CA PHE A 389 0.33 -0.25 19.25
C PHE A 389 -0.63 -1.42 19.55
N GLY A 390 -1.08 -1.55 20.79
CA GLY A 390 -1.92 -2.63 21.26
C GLY A 390 -1.36 -3.30 22.51
N SER A 391 -1.92 -4.45 22.89
CA SER A 391 -1.39 -5.27 23.97
C SER A 391 -0.03 -5.87 23.60
N VAL A 392 0.73 -6.28 24.62
CA VAL A 392 2.03 -6.95 24.40
C VAL A 392 1.86 -8.20 23.54
N ASP A 393 0.80 -8.97 23.77
CA ASP A 393 0.51 -10.20 23.04
C ASP A 393 0.21 -9.96 21.54
N GLU A 394 -0.31 -8.79 21.19
CA GLU A 394 -0.56 -8.39 19.81
C GLU A 394 0.69 -7.75 19.15
N ALA A 395 1.43 -6.94 19.89
CA ALA A 395 2.60 -6.24 19.38
C ALA A 395 3.83 -7.16 19.21
N MET A 396 4.04 -8.13 20.10
CA MET A 396 5.20 -9.03 20.05
C MET A 396 5.30 -9.87 18.78
N PRO A 397 4.24 -10.52 18.29
CA PRO A 397 4.30 -11.24 17.02
C PRO A 397 4.66 -10.34 15.83
N TYR A 398 4.21 -9.09 15.83
CA TYR A 398 4.58 -8.10 14.82
C TYR A 398 6.08 -7.80 14.88
N LEU A 399 6.63 -7.52 16.07
CA LEU A 399 8.05 -7.19 16.26
C LEU A 399 8.97 -8.37 15.90
N ILE A 400 8.59 -9.60 16.29
CA ILE A 400 9.33 -10.82 15.95
C ILE A 400 9.41 -11.00 14.43
N ARG A 401 8.28 -10.84 13.71
CA ARG A 401 8.29 -10.92 12.25
C ARG A 401 9.19 -9.87 11.61
N ARG A 402 9.17 -8.62 12.13
CA ARG A 402 10.08 -7.57 11.64
C ARG A 402 11.54 -7.93 11.89
N ALA A 403 11.87 -8.47 13.04
CA ALA A 403 13.22 -8.94 13.34
C ALA A 403 13.66 -10.06 12.38
N GLN A 404 12.79 -11.02 12.10
CA GLN A 404 13.07 -12.12 11.16
C GLN A 404 13.26 -11.65 9.71
N GLU A 405 12.38 -10.79 9.21
CA GLU A 405 12.46 -10.23 7.85
C GLU A 405 13.71 -9.36 7.67
N ASN A 406 14.16 -8.72 8.71
CA ASN A 406 15.31 -7.84 8.70
C ASN A 406 16.62 -8.54 9.09
N SER A 407 16.58 -9.80 9.53
CA SER A 407 17.80 -10.57 9.78
C SER A 407 18.69 -10.67 8.54
N ASP A 408 18.08 -10.77 7.35
CA ASP A 408 18.78 -10.76 6.06
C ASP A 408 19.34 -9.37 5.68
N MET A 409 18.85 -8.30 6.33
CA MET A 409 19.31 -6.92 6.16
C MET A 409 20.39 -6.51 7.16
N LEU A 410 20.84 -7.39 8.06
CA LEU A 410 21.89 -7.13 9.03
C LEU A 410 23.23 -6.68 8.39
N GLY A 411 23.43 -6.90 7.12
CA GLY A 411 24.51 -6.26 6.34
C GLY A 411 24.47 -4.72 6.36
N GLY A 412 23.30 -4.10 6.59
CA GLY A 412 23.11 -2.66 6.74
C GLY A 412 23.57 -2.09 8.09
N VAL A 413 23.43 -2.85 9.17
CA VAL A 413 23.80 -2.44 10.53
C VAL A 413 25.29 -2.10 10.64
N GLY A 414 26.15 -2.80 9.90
CA GLY A 414 27.58 -2.48 9.81
C GLY A 414 27.86 -1.09 9.22
N LYS A 415 27.10 -0.65 8.24
CA LYS A 415 27.21 0.68 7.64
C LYS A 415 26.71 1.77 8.58
N GLU A 416 25.58 1.57 9.23
CA GLU A 416 25.06 2.51 10.25
C GLU A 416 26.03 2.70 11.41
N MET A 417 26.55 1.59 11.96
CA MET A 417 27.58 1.64 13.03
C MET A 417 28.84 2.38 12.59
N ALA A 418 29.30 2.17 11.36
CA ALA A 418 30.46 2.87 10.81
C ALA A 418 30.19 4.37 10.67
N MET A 419 28.99 4.76 10.20
CA MET A 419 28.59 6.17 10.10
C MET A 419 28.48 6.82 11.48
N MET A 420 27.84 6.18 12.46
CA MET A 420 27.75 6.69 13.83
C MET A 420 29.12 6.83 14.49
N ARG A 421 30.03 5.86 14.30
CA ARG A 421 31.42 5.94 14.82
C ARG A 421 32.20 7.07 14.17
N ARG A 422 31.99 7.33 12.86
CA ARG A 422 32.63 8.44 12.15
C ARG A 422 32.13 9.78 12.69
N GLU A 423 30.82 9.94 12.85
CA GLU A 423 30.23 11.16 13.39
C GLU A 423 30.63 11.40 14.85
N LEU A 424 30.65 10.35 15.67
CA LEU A 424 31.13 10.46 17.05
C LEU A 424 32.60 10.92 17.10
N ARG A 425 33.46 10.34 16.25
CA ARG A 425 34.85 10.80 16.14
C ARG A 425 34.96 12.26 15.70
N ARG A 426 34.17 12.68 14.71
CA ARG A 426 34.12 14.06 14.25
C ARG A 426 33.75 15.03 15.38
N ARG A 427 32.78 14.66 16.22
CA ARG A 427 32.34 15.50 17.35
C ARG A 427 33.34 15.53 18.52
N LEU A 428 34.09 14.45 18.72
CA LEU A 428 35.03 14.33 19.83
C LEU A 428 36.43 14.84 19.50
N LEU A 429 36.82 14.80 18.23
CA LEU A 429 38.20 15.11 17.80
C LEU A 429 38.28 16.37 16.96
N GLY A 430 37.17 17.09 16.74
CA GLY A 430 37.10 18.30 15.91
C GLY A 430 36.85 17.96 14.46
#